data_e17ed83266027f7ebb78ece5c445ad9c
#
_entry.id   e17ed83266027f7ebb78ece5c445ad9c
#
_cell.length_a   1.000
_cell.length_b   1.000
_cell.length_c   1.000
_cell.angle_alpha   90.00
_cell.angle_beta   90.00
_cell.angle_gamma   90.00
#
_symmetry.space_group_name_H-M   'P 1'
#
loop_
_entity.id
_entity.type
_entity.pdbx_description
1 polymer ?
#
loop_
_entity_poly.entity_id
_entity_poly.type
_entity_poly.pdbx_seq_one_letter_code
_entity_poly.pdbx_strand_id
1 'polypeptide(L)'
;MAYTGEFKVYEDIIQEMSVVYQHDKRPWMIGFSGGKDSTLLCCLVMEMLQRLPVEKRNKTVYIVSSDTMVENPIVRGYMHRMSDMINNVGAKLNVKADIIYPKVEDSFWCKVIGLGYPTPEPPGFRWCTERLKIHPMNAYTLETIKNNGEVILLLGVRKAESTYRANNIRSREIEGKLLVPHNDIENAYVYNPLTEIPN
;
A
#
# COMPACT_ATOMS: atom_id res chain seq x y z
N MET A 1 10.51 11.76 29.50
CA MET A 1 10.86 12.81 28.51
C MET A 1 11.32 12.28 27.15
N ALA A 2 11.18 10.97 26.83
CA ALA A 2 11.60 10.39 25.54
C ALA A 2 10.53 10.46 24.43
N TYR A 3 9.28 10.79 24.74
CA TYR A 3 8.17 10.76 23.78
C TYR A 3 8.07 11.94 22.79
N THR A 4 8.74 13.06 23.06
CA THR A 4 8.60 14.27 22.22
C THR A 4 9.30 14.19 20.86
N GLY A 5 10.33 13.36 20.71
CA GLY A 5 11.05 13.20 19.46
C GLY A 5 10.30 12.35 18.40
N GLU A 6 9.63 11.29 18.86
CA GLU A 6 8.89 10.38 17.96
C GLU A 6 7.63 11.07 17.38
N PHE A 7 6.92 11.86 18.17
CA PHE A 7 5.78 12.63 17.67
C PHE A 7 6.18 13.65 16.61
N LYS A 8 7.37 14.26 16.72
CA LYS A 8 7.87 15.20 15.73
C LYS A 8 8.08 14.54 14.37
N VAL A 9 8.63 13.31 14.31
CA VAL A 9 8.82 12.58 13.07
C VAL A 9 7.50 12.33 12.35
N TYR A 10 6.44 11.95 13.06
CA TYR A 10 5.12 11.75 12.46
C TYR A 10 4.50 13.06 11.96
N GLU A 11 4.67 14.16 12.67
CA GLU A 11 4.21 15.48 12.24
C GLU A 11 4.92 15.93 10.96
N ASP A 12 6.23 15.74 10.87
CA ASP A 12 7.02 16.07 9.69
C ASP A 12 6.54 15.24 8.47
N ILE A 13 6.26 13.95 8.66
CA ILE A 13 5.72 13.07 7.61
C ILE A 13 4.32 13.52 7.17
N ILE A 14 3.43 13.84 8.12
CA ILE A 14 2.07 14.32 7.82
C ILE A 14 2.15 15.62 7.00
N GLN A 15 3.06 16.51 7.36
CA GLN A 15 3.25 17.76 6.63
C GLN A 15 3.78 17.53 5.21
N GLU A 16 4.79 16.67 5.04
CA GLU A 16 5.32 16.29 3.73
C GLU A 16 4.23 15.66 2.87
N MET A 17 3.51 14.66 3.40
CA MET A 17 2.39 14.01 2.69
C MET A 17 1.31 15.02 2.28
N SER A 18 1.01 16.00 3.13
CA SER A 18 0.04 17.05 2.83
C SER A 18 0.45 17.89 1.63
N VAL A 19 1.73 18.24 1.51
CA VAL A 19 2.28 18.96 0.35
C VAL A 19 2.19 18.11 -0.90
N VAL A 20 2.65 16.85 -0.85
CA VAL A 20 2.59 15.92 -1.98
C VAL A 20 1.15 15.64 -2.42
N TYR A 21 0.23 15.49 -1.46
CA TYR A 21 -1.19 15.25 -1.75
C TYR A 21 -1.82 16.43 -2.51
N GLN A 22 -1.52 17.65 -2.13
CA GLN A 22 -2.10 18.86 -2.72
C GLN A 22 -1.46 19.27 -4.05
N HIS A 23 -0.30 18.69 -4.40
CA HIS A 23 0.46 19.07 -5.60
C HIS A 23 -0.28 18.73 -6.91
N ASP A 24 -1.06 17.65 -6.94
CA ASP A 24 -1.75 17.16 -8.13
C ASP A 24 -3.11 16.51 -7.82
N LYS A 25 -3.73 15.92 -8.86
CA LYS A 25 -5.04 15.25 -8.73
C LYS A 25 -4.95 13.72 -8.88
N ARG A 26 -3.75 13.15 -8.99
CA ARG A 26 -3.56 11.70 -9.12
C ARG A 26 -4.08 10.99 -7.88
N PRO A 27 -4.94 9.97 -8.01
CA PRO A 27 -5.39 9.21 -6.86
C PRO A 27 -4.21 8.54 -6.15
N TRP A 28 -4.35 8.38 -4.86
CA TRP A 28 -3.41 7.62 -4.05
C TRP A 28 -3.91 6.20 -3.85
N MET A 29 -2.99 5.24 -3.86
CA MET A 29 -3.30 3.84 -3.57
C MET A 29 -2.32 3.30 -2.53
N ILE A 30 -2.85 2.75 -1.44
CA ILE A 30 -2.09 2.18 -0.33
C ILE A 30 -2.31 0.68 -0.31
N GLY A 31 -1.23 -0.10 -0.39
CA GLY A 31 -1.28 -1.54 -0.13
C GLY A 31 -1.39 -1.80 1.37
N PHE A 32 -2.52 -2.36 1.81
CA PHE A 32 -2.79 -2.65 3.22
C PHE A 32 -2.73 -4.16 3.49
N SER A 33 -1.71 -4.58 4.24
CA SER A 33 -1.52 -5.98 4.64
C SER A 33 -1.98 -6.29 6.07
N GLY A 34 -2.45 -5.27 6.83
CA GLY A 34 -2.74 -5.39 8.26
C GLY A 34 -1.50 -5.48 9.16
N GLY A 35 -0.30 -5.38 8.58
CA GLY A 35 0.95 -5.30 9.34
C GLY A 35 1.18 -3.90 9.93
N LYS A 36 2.11 -3.80 10.87
CA LYS A 36 2.39 -2.55 11.62
C LYS A 36 2.64 -1.34 10.71
N ASP A 37 3.44 -1.51 9.66
CA ASP A 37 3.86 -0.40 8.80
C ASP A 37 2.76 0.05 7.83
N SER A 38 2.01 -0.88 7.25
CA SER A 38 0.85 -0.55 6.43
C SER A 38 -0.27 0.09 7.25
N THR A 39 -0.45 -0.33 8.50
CA THR A 39 -1.41 0.27 9.44
C THR A 39 -0.98 1.68 9.80
N LEU A 40 0.30 1.88 10.16
CA LEU A 40 0.84 3.20 10.44
C LEU A 40 0.64 4.16 9.26
N LEU A 41 0.98 3.70 8.04
CA LEU A 41 0.79 4.50 6.83
C LEU A 41 -0.66 4.91 6.64
N CYS A 42 -1.61 3.97 6.78
CA CYS A 42 -3.03 4.27 6.69
C CYS A 42 -3.47 5.30 7.76
N CYS A 43 -3.02 5.14 9.01
CA CYS A 43 -3.35 6.07 10.08
C CYS A 43 -2.82 7.48 9.78
N LEU A 44 -1.57 7.61 9.33
CA LEU A 44 -0.97 8.91 9.01
C LEU A 44 -1.68 9.59 7.83
N VAL A 45 -2.07 8.83 6.80
CA VAL A 45 -2.83 9.37 5.66
C VAL A 45 -4.24 9.80 6.11
N MET A 46 -4.92 9.02 6.92
CA MET A 46 -6.24 9.38 7.45
C MET A 46 -6.16 10.65 8.32
N GLU A 47 -5.16 10.74 9.18
CA GLU A 47 -4.89 11.92 10.02
C GLU A 47 -4.59 13.15 9.17
N MET A 48 -3.73 13.03 8.15
CA MET A 48 -3.45 14.10 7.20
C MET A 48 -4.75 14.60 6.53
N LEU A 49 -5.59 13.67 6.04
CA LEU A 49 -6.84 14.02 5.39
C LEU A 49 -7.84 14.69 6.35
N GLN A 50 -7.88 14.29 7.62
CA GLN A 50 -8.73 14.94 8.63
C GLN A 50 -8.31 16.39 8.88
N ARG A 51 -7.02 16.67 8.87
CA ARG A 51 -6.47 18.02 9.06
C ARG A 51 -6.66 18.94 7.84
N LEU A 52 -6.81 18.36 6.63
CA LEU A 52 -7.06 19.15 5.43
C LEU A 52 -8.49 19.69 5.38
N PRO A 53 -8.71 20.92 4.89
CA PRO A 53 -10.03 21.43 4.54
C PRO A 53 -10.73 20.51 3.53
N VAL A 54 -12.07 20.44 3.60
CA VAL A 54 -12.87 19.52 2.75
C VAL A 54 -12.63 19.79 1.26
N GLU A 55 -12.54 21.05 0.87
CA GLU A 55 -12.31 21.51 -0.51
C GLU A 55 -10.94 21.09 -1.07
N LYS A 56 -10.00 20.75 -0.20
CA LYS A 56 -8.68 20.28 -0.59
C LYS A 56 -8.57 18.75 -0.68
N ARG A 57 -9.60 18.01 -0.26
CA ARG A 57 -9.71 16.54 -0.39
C ARG A 57 -10.25 16.16 -1.77
N ASN A 58 -9.54 16.56 -2.82
CA ASN A 58 -10.02 16.57 -4.21
C ASN A 58 -9.71 15.31 -5.01
N LYS A 59 -9.09 14.30 -4.41
CA LYS A 59 -8.77 13.01 -5.05
C LYS A 59 -9.06 11.84 -4.12
N THR A 60 -9.38 10.70 -4.71
CA THR A 60 -9.67 9.47 -3.95
C THR A 60 -8.38 8.82 -3.46
N VAL A 61 -8.41 8.35 -2.22
CA VAL A 61 -7.38 7.47 -1.65
C VAL A 61 -7.94 6.06 -1.56
N TYR A 62 -7.36 5.14 -2.32
CA TYR A 62 -7.70 3.73 -2.30
C TYR A 62 -6.82 3.00 -1.27
N ILE A 63 -7.42 2.22 -0.37
CA ILE A 63 -6.72 1.33 0.55
C ILE A 63 -7.05 -0.09 0.12
N VAL A 64 -6.06 -0.81 -0.43
CA VAL A 64 -6.28 -2.07 -1.13
C VAL A 64 -5.62 -3.22 -0.38
N SER A 65 -6.40 -4.22 -0.02
CA SER A 65 -5.95 -5.44 0.64
C SER A 65 -6.08 -6.65 -0.29
N SER A 66 -5.07 -7.52 -0.36
CA SER A 66 -5.14 -8.77 -1.10
C SER A 66 -5.53 -9.91 -0.16
N ASP A 67 -6.72 -10.50 -0.35
CA ASP A 67 -7.10 -11.76 0.28
C ASP A 67 -6.63 -12.92 -0.62
N THR A 68 -5.61 -13.63 -0.18
CA THR A 68 -5.05 -14.76 -0.91
C THR A 68 -5.95 -16.01 -0.89
N MET A 69 -7.04 -15.97 -0.13
CA MET A 69 -7.98 -17.08 0.11
C MET A 69 -7.37 -18.28 0.87
N VAL A 70 -6.12 -18.14 1.35
CA VAL A 70 -5.42 -19.13 2.18
C VAL A 70 -4.79 -18.52 3.43
N GLU A 71 -5.17 -17.29 3.76
CA GLU A 71 -4.76 -16.64 5.00
C GLU A 71 -5.41 -17.32 6.22
N ASN A 72 -4.75 -17.18 7.37
CA ASN A 72 -5.36 -17.59 8.63
C ASN A 72 -6.73 -16.91 8.80
N PRO A 73 -7.80 -17.66 9.16
CA PRO A 73 -9.16 -17.10 9.30
C PRO A 73 -9.25 -15.87 10.21
N ILE A 74 -8.42 -15.80 11.25
CA ILE A 74 -8.36 -14.64 12.16
C ILE A 74 -7.83 -13.41 11.43
N VAL A 75 -6.75 -13.57 10.67
CA VAL A 75 -6.14 -12.49 9.87
C VAL A 75 -7.08 -12.04 8.77
N ARG A 76 -7.72 -12.98 8.07
CA ARG A 76 -8.73 -12.69 7.07
C ARG A 76 -9.90 -11.90 7.65
N GLY A 77 -10.46 -12.36 8.77
CA GLY A 77 -11.55 -11.66 9.46
C GLY A 77 -11.13 -10.27 9.95
N TYR A 78 -9.89 -10.09 10.37
CA TYR A 78 -9.33 -8.78 10.72
C TYR A 78 -9.29 -7.85 9.49
N MET A 79 -8.75 -8.31 8.35
CA MET A 79 -8.70 -7.51 7.11
C MET A 79 -10.10 -7.03 6.68
N HIS A 80 -11.10 -7.91 6.68
CA HIS A 80 -12.47 -7.55 6.31
C HIS A 80 -13.05 -6.50 7.25
N ARG A 81 -12.94 -6.69 8.58
CA ARG A 81 -13.41 -5.69 9.56
C ARG A 81 -12.70 -4.35 9.41
N MET A 82 -11.39 -4.35 9.15
CA MET A 82 -10.63 -3.12 8.92
C MET A 82 -11.10 -2.40 7.65
N SER A 83 -11.34 -3.13 6.57
CA SER A 83 -11.87 -2.56 5.33
C SER A 83 -13.23 -1.89 5.55
N ASP A 84 -14.15 -2.57 6.25
CA ASP A 84 -15.46 -2.01 6.58
C ASP A 84 -15.33 -0.75 7.45
N MET A 85 -14.48 -0.79 8.48
CA MET A 85 -14.25 0.34 9.36
C MET A 85 -13.65 1.53 8.61
N ILE A 86 -12.66 1.28 7.75
CA ILE A 86 -12.04 2.32 6.91
C ILE A 86 -13.10 2.93 5.99
N ASN A 87 -13.96 2.14 5.34
CA ASN A 87 -15.02 2.65 4.47
C ASN A 87 -16.03 3.51 5.25
N ASN A 88 -16.41 3.11 6.47
CA ASN A 88 -17.34 3.86 7.30
C ASN A 88 -16.78 5.24 7.70
N VAL A 89 -15.52 5.30 8.12
CA VAL A 89 -14.86 6.56 8.53
C VAL A 89 -14.39 7.35 7.30
N GLY A 90 -13.86 6.64 6.31
CA GLY A 90 -13.21 7.20 5.14
C GLY A 90 -14.14 7.88 4.14
N ALA A 91 -15.45 7.55 4.16
CA ALA A 91 -16.43 8.14 3.23
C ALA A 91 -16.41 9.68 3.24
N LYS A 92 -16.23 10.29 4.42
CA LYS A 92 -16.12 11.76 4.58
C LYS A 92 -14.75 12.33 4.19
N LEU A 93 -13.76 11.47 4.00
CA LEU A 93 -12.37 11.83 3.69
C LEU A 93 -11.99 11.53 2.25
N ASN A 94 -12.94 11.08 1.42
CA ASN A 94 -12.69 10.58 0.07
C ASN A 94 -11.72 9.38 0.05
N VAL A 95 -11.86 8.49 1.04
CA VAL A 95 -11.09 7.25 1.18
C VAL A 95 -11.99 6.06 0.90
N LYS A 96 -11.51 5.09 0.14
CA LYS A 96 -12.20 3.85 -0.20
C LYS A 96 -11.29 2.66 0.07
N ALA A 97 -11.79 1.68 0.83
CA ALA A 97 -11.09 0.42 1.07
C ALA A 97 -11.71 -0.70 0.23
N ASP A 98 -10.86 -1.41 -0.52
CA ASP A 98 -11.25 -2.54 -1.35
C ASP A 98 -10.43 -3.79 -0.98
N ILE A 99 -11.08 -4.95 -1.06
CA ILE A 99 -10.41 -6.25 -0.94
C ILE A 99 -10.40 -6.90 -2.31
N ILE A 100 -9.21 -7.24 -2.77
CA ILE A 100 -8.97 -7.89 -4.07
C ILE A 100 -8.60 -9.35 -3.88
N TYR A 101 -8.91 -10.15 -4.89
CA TYR A 101 -8.72 -11.59 -4.88
C TYR A 101 -7.91 -12.04 -6.10
N PRO A 102 -7.14 -13.13 -6.00
CA PRO A 102 -6.56 -13.77 -7.17
C PRO A 102 -7.66 -14.31 -8.07
N LYS A 103 -7.40 -14.40 -9.36
CA LYS A 103 -8.26 -15.14 -10.29
C LYS A 103 -8.35 -16.60 -9.85
N VAL A 104 -9.47 -17.27 -10.18
CA VAL A 104 -9.71 -18.67 -9.78
C VAL A 104 -8.57 -19.57 -10.24
N GLU A 105 -8.16 -19.43 -11.51
CA GLU A 105 -7.05 -20.19 -12.11
C GLU A 105 -5.70 -19.94 -11.48
N ASP A 106 -5.52 -18.80 -10.80
CA ASP A 106 -4.30 -18.43 -10.07
C ASP A 106 -4.39 -18.74 -8.57
N SER A 107 -5.56 -19.20 -8.07
CA SER A 107 -5.74 -19.53 -6.67
C SER A 107 -4.78 -20.63 -6.21
N PHE A 108 -4.45 -20.63 -4.92
CA PHE A 108 -3.54 -21.60 -4.33
C PHE A 108 -3.98 -23.05 -4.61
N TRP A 109 -5.28 -23.32 -4.45
CA TRP A 109 -5.81 -24.68 -4.62
C TRP A 109 -5.79 -25.13 -6.07
N CYS A 110 -6.11 -24.27 -7.03
CA CYS A 110 -5.99 -24.60 -8.45
C CYS A 110 -4.53 -24.88 -8.85
N LYS A 111 -3.57 -24.12 -8.31
CA LYS A 111 -2.15 -24.34 -8.62
C LYS A 111 -1.63 -25.63 -7.98
N VAL A 112 -1.87 -25.86 -6.69
CA VAL A 112 -1.31 -27.01 -5.97
C VAL A 112 -2.03 -28.31 -6.35
N ILE A 113 -3.37 -28.33 -6.24
CA ILE A 113 -4.15 -29.56 -6.48
C ILE A 113 -4.41 -29.76 -7.97
N GLY A 114 -4.79 -28.70 -8.69
CA GLY A 114 -5.17 -28.81 -10.10
C GLY A 114 -3.97 -28.96 -11.04
N LEU A 115 -2.88 -28.23 -10.81
CA LEU A 115 -1.72 -28.18 -11.70
C LEU A 115 -0.45 -28.82 -11.11
N GLY A 116 -0.49 -29.34 -9.90
CA GLY A 116 0.65 -30.00 -9.26
C GLY A 116 1.83 -29.08 -8.93
N TYR A 117 1.58 -27.80 -8.70
CA TYR A 117 2.65 -26.89 -8.29
C TYR A 117 3.23 -27.32 -6.95
N PRO A 118 4.56 -27.28 -6.78
CA PRO A 118 5.16 -27.53 -5.48
C PRO A 118 4.71 -26.48 -4.46
N THR A 119 4.69 -26.88 -3.19
CA THR A 119 4.47 -25.91 -2.11
C THR A 119 5.53 -24.82 -2.13
N PRO A 120 5.17 -23.56 -1.84
CA PRO A 120 6.14 -22.49 -1.82
C PRO A 120 7.19 -22.72 -0.73
N GLU A 121 8.47 -22.67 -1.10
CA GLU A 121 9.59 -22.85 -0.18
C GLU A 121 10.50 -21.60 -0.14
N PRO A 122 10.74 -21.01 1.04
CA PRO A 122 11.76 -19.97 1.19
C PRO A 122 13.18 -20.60 1.17
N PRO A 123 14.19 -19.89 0.57
CA PRO A 123 14.14 -18.56 -0.03
C PRO A 123 13.79 -18.55 -1.54
N GLY A 124 13.51 -19.69 -2.14
CA GLY A 124 13.47 -19.88 -3.58
C GLY A 124 12.12 -19.59 -4.25
N PHE A 125 11.38 -20.65 -4.59
CA PHE A 125 10.20 -20.61 -5.45
C PHE A 125 8.95 -20.06 -4.73
N ARG A 126 8.76 -18.75 -4.78
CA ARG A 126 7.67 -18.03 -4.11
C ARG A 126 6.56 -17.59 -5.06
N TRP A 127 6.10 -18.47 -5.92
CA TRP A 127 5.04 -18.21 -6.88
C TRP A 127 3.74 -17.66 -6.26
N CYS A 128 3.47 -18.04 -4.99
CA CYS A 128 2.29 -17.56 -4.27
C CYS A 128 2.28 -16.04 -4.08
N THR A 129 3.43 -15.40 -3.84
CA THR A 129 3.50 -13.94 -3.72
C THR A 129 3.12 -13.26 -5.02
N GLU A 130 3.66 -13.76 -6.14
CA GLU A 130 3.39 -13.20 -7.46
C GLU A 130 1.91 -13.37 -7.84
N ARG A 131 1.41 -14.60 -7.79
CA ARG A 131 0.07 -14.93 -8.27
C ARG A 131 -1.06 -14.46 -7.36
N LEU A 132 -0.87 -14.55 -6.03
CA LEU A 132 -1.94 -14.27 -5.09
C LEU A 132 -1.96 -12.82 -4.59
N LYS A 133 -0.85 -12.06 -4.74
CA LYS A 133 -0.74 -10.68 -4.24
C LYS A 133 -0.38 -9.69 -5.35
N ILE A 134 0.71 -9.93 -6.08
CA ILE A 134 1.21 -8.96 -7.07
C ILE A 134 0.27 -8.87 -8.28
N HIS A 135 -0.13 -9.98 -8.88
CA HIS A 135 -1.02 -9.96 -10.06
C HIS A 135 -2.37 -9.28 -9.78
N PRO A 136 -3.11 -9.60 -8.69
CA PRO A 136 -4.34 -8.89 -8.36
C PRO A 136 -4.13 -7.40 -8.13
N MET A 137 -3.04 -7.02 -7.43
CA MET A 137 -2.70 -5.62 -7.18
C MET A 137 -2.39 -4.87 -8.48
N ASN A 138 -1.59 -5.47 -9.36
CA ASN A 138 -1.28 -4.89 -10.66
C ASN A 138 -2.55 -4.71 -11.50
N ALA A 139 -3.45 -5.68 -11.52
CA ALA A 139 -4.72 -5.59 -12.24
C ALA A 139 -5.58 -4.44 -11.71
N TYR A 140 -5.71 -4.29 -10.39
CA TYR A 140 -6.43 -3.20 -9.76
C TYR A 140 -5.77 -1.82 -10.04
N THR A 141 -4.44 -1.78 -10.02
CA THR A 141 -3.66 -0.57 -10.35
C THR A 141 -3.90 -0.13 -11.80
N LEU A 142 -3.84 -1.07 -12.75
CA LEU A 142 -4.09 -0.80 -14.17
C LEU A 142 -5.53 -0.32 -14.42
N GLU A 143 -6.52 -0.89 -13.73
CA GLU A 143 -7.90 -0.43 -13.80
C GLU A 143 -8.05 1.00 -13.25
N THR A 144 -7.37 1.30 -12.14
CA THR A 144 -7.34 2.65 -11.57
C THR A 144 -6.71 3.65 -12.53
N ILE A 145 -5.61 3.29 -13.20
CA ILE A 145 -4.96 4.11 -14.23
C ILE A 145 -5.89 4.34 -15.41
N LYS A 146 -6.57 3.30 -15.89
CA LYS A 146 -7.54 3.43 -16.99
C LYS A 146 -8.62 4.47 -16.71
N ASN A 147 -9.04 4.60 -15.45
CA ASN A 147 -10.10 5.51 -15.05
C ASN A 147 -9.59 6.92 -14.71
N ASN A 148 -8.33 7.08 -14.30
CA ASN A 148 -7.78 8.32 -13.78
C ASN A 148 -6.54 8.84 -14.53
N GLY A 149 -6.01 8.10 -15.47
CA GLY A 149 -4.80 8.42 -16.24
C GLY A 149 -3.51 7.98 -15.55
N GLU A 150 -3.32 8.35 -14.29
CA GLU A 150 -2.13 8.04 -13.48
C GLU A 150 -2.53 7.67 -12.05
N VAL A 151 -1.61 7.06 -11.29
CA VAL A 151 -1.78 6.72 -9.87
C VAL A 151 -0.48 6.88 -9.09
N ILE A 152 -0.57 7.25 -7.82
CA ILE A 152 0.56 7.23 -6.88
C ILE A 152 0.35 6.09 -5.88
N LEU A 153 1.28 5.12 -5.90
CA LEU A 153 1.32 3.99 -4.97
C LEU A 153 2.10 4.39 -3.72
N LEU A 154 1.45 4.36 -2.57
CA LEU A 154 2.10 4.59 -1.28
C LEU A 154 2.49 3.25 -0.66
N LEU A 155 3.76 3.09 -0.35
CA LEU A 155 4.28 1.88 0.27
C LEU A 155 4.83 2.18 1.67
N GLY A 156 4.41 1.38 2.64
CA GLY A 156 4.90 1.44 4.01
C GLY A 156 6.26 0.73 4.18
N VAL A 157 7.24 1.01 3.30
CA VAL A 157 8.55 0.39 3.34
C VAL A 157 9.52 1.25 4.13
N ARG A 158 10.29 0.64 5.05
CA ARG A 158 11.31 1.31 5.86
C ARG A 158 12.71 0.77 5.55
N LYS A 159 13.72 1.65 5.49
CA LYS A 159 15.12 1.27 5.32
C LYS A 159 15.59 0.36 6.47
N ALA A 160 15.10 0.59 7.67
CA ALA A 160 15.46 -0.14 8.88
C ALA A 160 14.99 -1.60 8.92
N GLU A 161 14.08 -2.06 8.03
CA GLU A 161 13.56 -3.43 8.08
C GLU A 161 14.55 -4.50 7.61
N SER A 162 15.34 -4.23 6.58
CA SER A 162 16.41 -5.12 6.12
C SER A 162 17.37 -4.43 5.16
N THR A 163 18.63 -4.92 5.12
CA THR A 163 19.66 -4.46 4.16
C THR A 163 19.21 -4.61 2.71
N TYR A 164 18.47 -5.68 2.39
CA TYR A 164 17.92 -5.90 1.05
C TYR A 164 16.89 -4.81 0.66
N ARG A 165 15.97 -4.45 1.59
CA ARG A 165 15.00 -3.36 1.35
C ARG A 165 15.68 -2.00 1.28
N ALA A 166 16.65 -1.72 2.15
CA ALA A 166 17.43 -0.51 2.11
C ALA A 166 18.13 -0.33 0.76
N ASN A 167 18.77 -1.37 0.24
CA ASN A 167 19.44 -1.34 -1.05
C ASN A 167 18.45 -1.16 -2.21
N ASN A 168 17.30 -1.83 -2.19
CA ASN A 168 16.25 -1.66 -3.20
C ASN A 168 15.63 -0.25 -3.19
N ILE A 169 15.49 0.36 -2.03
CA ILE A 169 15.04 1.75 -1.92
C ILE A 169 16.11 2.67 -2.51
N ARG A 170 17.37 2.55 -2.06
CA ARG A 170 18.47 3.38 -2.54
C ARG A 170 18.69 3.29 -4.05
N SER A 171 18.57 2.09 -4.64
CA SER A 171 18.70 1.91 -6.10
C SER A 171 17.59 2.59 -6.91
N ARG A 172 16.48 2.93 -6.27
CA ARG A 172 15.32 3.60 -6.88
C ARG A 172 15.20 5.07 -6.50
N GLU A 173 15.87 5.51 -5.44
CA GLU A 173 15.90 6.92 -5.05
C GLU A 173 16.55 7.73 -6.17
N ILE A 174 15.75 8.63 -6.75
CA ILE A 174 16.26 9.70 -7.63
C ILE A 174 16.48 10.90 -6.72
N GLU A 175 17.70 11.35 -6.60
CA GLU A 175 18.09 12.45 -5.71
C GLU A 175 17.17 13.66 -5.90
N GLY A 176 16.56 14.12 -4.83
CA GLY A 176 15.62 15.25 -4.82
C GLY A 176 14.20 14.95 -5.33
N LYS A 177 13.83 13.69 -5.64
CA LYS A 177 12.49 13.32 -6.07
C LYS A 177 11.78 12.43 -5.05
N LEU A 178 10.66 12.89 -4.52
CA LEU A 178 9.79 12.12 -3.62
C LEU A 178 8.99 11.04 -4.37
N LEU A 179 8.67 11.30 -5.64
CA LEU A 179 7.90 10.39 -6.49
C LEU A 179 8.82 9.74 -7.52
N VAL A 180 8.84 8.42 -7.52
CA VAL A 180 9.66 7.62 -8.43
C VAL A 180 8.75 6.81 -9.36
N PRO A 181 8.99 6.75 -10.69
CA PRO A 181 8.22 5.90 -11.58
C PRO A 181 8.22 4.43 -11.13
N HIS A 182 7.10 3.75 -11.27
CA HIS A 182 7.03 2.30 -11.03
C HIS A 182 7.77 1.54 -12.16
N ASN A 183 8.51 0.48 -11.82
CA ASN A 183 9.34 -0.21 -12.81
C ASN A 183 8.54 -0.93 -13.89
N ASP A 184 7.41 -1.55 -13.51
CA ASP A 184 6.67 -2.50 -14.34
C ASP A 184 5.31 -1.97 -14.81
N ILE A 185 4.84 -0.86 -14.25
CA ILE A 185 3.53 -0.29 -14.57
C ILE A 185 3.72 1.15 -15.03
N GLU A 186 3.44 1.38 -16.30
CA GLU A 186 3.44 2.72 -16.88
C GLU A 186 2.35 3.59 -16.25
N ASN A 187 2.61 4.89 -16.08
CA ASN A 187 1.69 5.84 -15.43
C ASN A 187 1.40 5.56 -13.93
N ALA A 188 2.20 4.70 -13.30
CA ALA A 188 2.23 4.52 -11.86
C ALA A 188 3.52 5.14 -11.27
N TYR A 189 3.37 5.78 -10.12
CA TYR A 189 4.47 6.37 -9.36
C TYR A 189 4.47 5.80 -7.96
N VAL A 190 5.64 5.70 -7.34
CA VAL A 190 5.83 5.19 -5.98
C VAL A 190 6.23 6.33 -5.06
N TYR A 191 5.60 6.37 -3.89
CA TYR A 191 5.92 7.28 -2.80
C TYR A 191 6.09 6.48 -1.49
N ASN A 192 7.21 6.67 -0.80
CA ASN A 192 7.57 5.94 0.41
C ASN A 192 7.73 6.92 1.60
N PRO A 193 6.66 7.39 2.23
CA PRO A 193 6.75 8.40 3.30
C PRO A 193 7.39 7.86 4.59
N LEU A 194 7.43 6.53 4.79
CA LEU A 194 7.95 5.92 6.03
C LEU A 194 9.44 5.53 5.96
N THR A 195 10.13 5.86 4.87
CA THR A 195 11.48 5.38 4.57
C THR A 195 12.48 5.62 5.71
N GLU A 196 12.41 6.77 6.36
CA GLU A 196 13.38 7.20 7.38
C GLU A 196 12.93 6.87 8.82
N ILE A 197 11.78 6.24 9.03
CA ILE A 197 11.33 5.87 10.38
C ILE A 197 12.21 4.74 10.92
N PRO A 198 12.80 4.91 12.13
CA PRO A 198 13.59 3.87 12.78
C PRO A 198 12.72 2.67 13.19
N ASN A 199 13.37 1.57 13.56
CA ASN A 199 12.69 0.37 14.08
C ASN A 199 12.15 0.58 15.50
#